data_2a73abaddbe06a1a0b347cefc1b5a674
#
_entry.id   2a73abaddbe06a1a0b347cefc1b5a674
#
_cell.length_a   1.000
_cell.length_b   1.000
_cell.length_c   1.000
_cell.angle_alpha   90.00
_cell.angle_beta   90.00
_cell.angle_gamma   90.00
#
_symmetry.space_group_name_H-M   'P 1'
#
loop_
_entity.id
_entity.type
_entity.pdbx_description
1 polymer ?
#
loop_
_entity_poly.entity_id
_entity_poly.type
_entity_poly.pdbx_seq_one_letter_code
_entity_poly.pdbx_strand_id
1 'polypeptide(L)'
;IKNKKQYIVHSGEDVIVDAPAEMVTKGFNYNRDIKKPKLNLKEPDLQEPQNYNVVLQELLTHENICSRSSIYETYDKQVQGRTVFEPGEADAGVLAPFNNSNYPEEIRQTGIAHSTDHNPIYGKISPYWCGVNSVVESMRNVAATGATPHAITDCLCFGNPENPEQMWQFAEATKGVADACKGIRLKHNPDHTVPIIAGNVSFYNESSAGAIPPSPIVSCLGRLSDVDKAITTGFKKNNSKIMLIGERKKELGGSLYYSLFNHLGKDLPKPNLDQVES
;
A
#
# COMPACT_ATOMS: atom_id res chain seq x y z
N ILE A 1 35.55 20.67 -14.03
CA ILE A 1 34.35 20.99 -14.82
C ILE A 1 34.79 21.80 -16.01
N LYS A 2 34.76 21.22 -17.21
CA LYS A 2 35.02 21.94 -18.43
C LYS A 2 33.70 22.54 -18.93
N ASN A 3 33.75 23.79 -19.37
CA ASN A 3 32.57 24.54 -19.84
C ASN A 3 32.08 24.05 -21.22
N LYS A 4 31.96 22.73 -21.38
CA LYS A 4 31.40 22.08 -22.57
C LYS A 4 30.04 21.48 -22.19
N LYS A 5 29.02 21.71 -23.00
CA LYS A 5 27.67 21.09 -22.85
C LYS A 5 27.69 19.58 -23.18
N GLN A 6 28.79 18.88 -22.85
CA GLN A 6 29.03 17.46 -23.09
C GLN A 6 29.27 16.74 -21.79
N TYR A 7 28.70 15.54 -21.66
CA TYR A 7 28.96 14.56 -20.64
C TYR A 7 29.89 13.49 -21.22
N ILE A 8 31.11 13.46 -20.74
CA ILE A 8 32.17 12.57 -21.29
C ILE A 8 32.64 11.67 -20.15
N VAL A 9 32.68 10.37 -20.40
CA VAL A 9 33.22 9.37 -19.46
C VAL A 9 34.39 8.67 -20.15
N HIS A 10 35.52 8.60 -19.47
CA HIS A 10 36.73 7.90 -19.93
C HIS A 10 36.95 6.64 -19.07
N SER A 11 37.48 5.60 -19.74
CA SER A 11 38.09 4.43 -19.09
C SER A 11 39.54 4.35 -19.61
N GLY A 12 40.51 4.81 -18.82
CA GLY A 12 41.85 5.03 -19.29
C GLY A 12 41.90 6.09 -20.41
N GLU A 13 42.43 5.74 -21.57
CA GLU A 13 42.49 6.61 -22.76
C GLU A 13 41.22 6.56 -23.60
N ASP A 14 40.38 5.56 -23.40
CA ASP A 14 39.16 5.34 -24.18
C ASP A 14 38.01 6.22 -23.70
N VAL A 15 37.26 6.80 -24.64
CA VAL A 15 36.02 7.51 -24.40
C VAL A 15 34.90 6.48 -24.50
N ILE A 16 34.27 6.15 -23.34
CA ILE A 16 33.17 5.17 -23.28
C ILE A 16 31.78 5.83 -23.33
N VAL A 17 31.71 7.13 -23.01
CA VAL A 17 30.49 7.95 -23.19
C VAL A 17 30.89 9.32 -23.68
N ASP A 18 30.26 9.78 -24.76
CA ASP A 18 30.31 11.16 -25.23
C ASP A 18 28.93 11.57 -25.69
N ALA A 19 28.22 12.28 -24.82
CA ALA A 19 26.81 12.66 -25.03
C ALA A 19 26.56 14.13 -24.65
N PRO A 20 25.60 14.81 -25.29
CA PRO A 20 25.17 16.13 -24.83
C PRO A 20 24.70 16.08 -23.39
N ALA A 21 25.17 17.01 -22.53
CA ALA A 21 24.81 17.05 -21.13
C ALA A 21 23.27 17.19 -20.95
N GLU A 22 22.60 17.88 -21.86
CA GLU A 22 21.14 18.02 -21.88
C GLU A 22 20.43 16.67 -22.07
N MET A 23 20.95 15.80 -22.94
CA MET A 23 20.42 14.47 -23.18
C MET A 23 20.53 13.58 -21.92
N VAL A 24 21.64 13.71 -21.17
CA VAL A 24 21.84 12.98 -19.92
C VAL A 24 20.96 13.50 -18.79
N THR A 25 20.76 14.82 -18.72
CA THR A 25 20.02 15.46 -17.62
C THR A 25 18.50 15.46 -17.83
N LYS A 26 18.02 15.56 -19.06
CA LYS A 26 16.59 15.51 -19.38
C LYS A 26 16.08 14.09 -19.63
N GLY A 27 16.98 13.15 -19.96
CA GLY A 27 16.63 11.77 -20.30
C GLY A 27 15.82 11.67 -21.60
N PHE A 28 15.25 10.48 -21.80
CA PHE A 28 14.35 10.20 -22.92
C PHE A 28 12.90 10.20 -22.41
N ASN A 29 12.01 10.85 -23.16
CA ASN A 29 10.56 10.72 -22.92
C ASN A 29 10.08 9.48 -23.68
N TYR A 30 9.70 8.45 -22.93
CA TYR A 30 9.09 7.27 -23.50
C TYR A 30 7.57 7.46 -23.60
N ASN A 31 7.03 7.29 -24.80
CA ASN A 31 5.59 7.17 -25.03
C ASN A 31 5.33 5.70 -25.44
N ARG A 32 4.91 4.88 -24.47
CA ARG A 32 4.73 3.45 -24.66
C ARG A 32 3.28 3.13 -24.99
N ASP A 33 3.07 2.13 -25.81
CA ASP A 33 1.75 1.65 -26.17
C ASP A 33 1.05 1.07 -24.93
N ILE A 34 -0.27 1.30 -24.86
CA ILE A 34 -1.14 0.85 -23.78
C ILE A 34 -2.24 -0.02 -24.40
N LYS A 35 -2.37 -1.27 -23.92
CA LYS A 35 -3.39 -2.19 -24.40
C LYS A 35 -4.01 -2.94 -23.24
N LYS A 36 -5.33 -2.83 -23.08
CA LYS A 36 -6.07 -3.58 -22.09
C LYS A 36 -6.04 -5.09 -22.40
N PRO A 37 -5.57 -5.94 -21.45
CA PRO A 37 -5.61 -7.39 -21.64
C PRO A 37 -7.05 -7.91 -21.67
N LYS A 38 -7.26 -9.03 -22.36
CA LYS A 38 -8.53 -9.77 -22.31
C LYS A 38 -8.50 -10.68 -21.08
N LEU A 39 -9.24 -10.30 -20.05
CA LEU A 39 -9.39 -11.09 -18.83
C LEU A 39 -10.68 -11.93 -18.91
N ASN A 40 -10.56 -13.23 -18.71
CA ASN A 40 -11.72 -14.13 -18.61
C ASN A 40 -12.03 -14.40 -17.14
N LEU A 41 -12.54 -13.40 -16.45
CA LEU A 41 -12.87 -13.47 -15.03
C LEU A 41 -14.32 -13.94 -14.84
N LYS A 42 -14.52 -14.84 -13.88
CA LYS A 42 -15.83 -15.38 -13.51
C LYS A 42 -15.97 -15.40 -12.01
N GLU A 43 -17.17 -15.10 -11.52
CA GLU A 43 -17.51 -15.40 -10.13
C GLU A 43 -17.70 -16.90 -9.96
N PRO A 44 -17.10 -17.50 -8.91
CA PRO A 44 -17.33 -18.89 -8.60
C PRO A 44 -18.74 -19.10 -8.04
N ASP A 45 -19.36 -20.21 -8.40
CA ASP A 45 -20.59 -20.68 -7.77
C ASP A 45 -20.21 -21.61 -6.61
N LEU A 46 -19.92 -21.01 -5.46
CA LEU A 46 -19.56 -21.72 -4.23
C LEU A 46 -20.80 -21.87 -3.35
N GLN A 47 -21.02 -23.09 -2.89
CA GLN A 47 -22.03 -23.34 -1.87
C GLN A 47 -21.61 -22.69 -0.54
N GLU A 48 -22.59 -22.20 0.19
CA GLU A 48 -22.35 -21.63 1.51
C GLU A 48 -21.78 -22.69 2.47
N PRO A 49 -20.72 -22.37 3.23
CA PRO A 49 -20.09 -23.31 4.15
C PRO A 49 -21.09 -23.80 5.21
N GLN A 50 -21.10 -25.09 5.47
CA GLN A 50 -21.90 -25.66 6.57
C GLN A 50 -21.39 -25.27 7.95
N ASN A 51 -20.08 -24.97 8.05
CA ASN A 51 -19.44 -24.58 9.30
C ASN A 51 -18.41 -23.48 9.06
N TYR A 52 -18.78 -22.25 9.43
CA TYR A 52 -17.90 -21.09 9.32
C TYR A 52 -16.68 -21.13 10.24
N ASN A 53 -16.72 -21.90 11.35
CA ASN A 53 -15.55 -22.03 12.24
C ASN A 53 -14.42 -22.77 11.53
N VAL A 54 -14.74 -23.75 10.70
CA VAL A 54 -13.71 -24.46 9.90
C VAL A 54 -13.07 -23.48 8.92
N VAL A 55 -13.87 -22.70 8.19
CA VAL A 55 -13.37 -21.68 7.26
C VAL A 55 -12.51 -20.64 7.98
N LEU A 56 -12.93 -20.19 9.16
CA LEU A 56 -12.15 -19.25 9.97
C LEU A 56 -10.79 -19.87 10.38
N GLN A 57 -10.75 -21.12 10.79
CA GLN A 57 -9.50 -21.80 11.14
C GLN A 57 -8.57 -21.93 9.95
N GLU A 58 -9.08 -22.29 8.77
CA GLU A 58 -8.31 -22.36 7.54
C GLU A 58 -7.74 -20.98 7.14
N LEU A 59 -8.53 -19.92 7.26
CA LEU A 59 -8.06 -18.56 7.00
C LEU A 59 -6.98 -18.11 7.99
N LEU A 60 -7.17 -18.38 9.30
CA LEU A 60 -6.19 -18.00 10.33
C LEU A 60 -4.85 -18.74 10.19
N THR A 61 -4.85 -19.94 9.63
CA THR A 61 -3.63 -20.71 9.34
C THR A 61 -3.04 -20.43 7.97
N HIS A 62 -3.75 -19.66 7.13
CA HIS A 62 -3.28 -19.31 5.79
C HIS A 62 -1.97 -18.51 5.87
N GLU A 63 -1.03 -18.79 4.96
CA GLU A 63 0.29 -18.15 4.94
C GLU A 63 0.26 -16.60 4.88
N ASN A 64 -0.80 -16.00 4.33
CA ASN A 64 -0.96 -14.54 4.28
C ASN A 64 -1.60 -13.94 5.54
N ILE A 65 -2.05 -14.75 6.50
CA ILE A 65 -2.72 -14.31 7.73
C ILE A 65 -1.94 -14.73 8.99
N CYS A 66 -1.33 -15.93 8.97
CA CYS A 66 -0.62 -16.44 10.13
C CYS A 66 0.50 -15.50 10.61
N SER A 67 0.85 -15.60 11.89
CA SER A 67 1.90 -14.79 12.49
C SER A 67 3.24 -14.92 11.75
N ARG A 68 3.91 -13.79 11.56
CA ARG A 68 5.27 -13.70 11.02
C ARG A 68 6.32 -13.48 12.11
N SER A 69 6.00 -13.78 13.36
CA SER A 69 6.89 -13.58 14.50
C SER A 69 8.27 -14.19 14.30
N SER A 70 8.37 -15.37 13.69
CA SER A 70 9.64 -16.02 13.36
C SER A 70 10.56 -15.17 12.46
N ILE A 71 10.01 -14.17 11.73
CA ILE A 71 10.77 -13.27 10.88
C ILE A 71 11.09 -11.99 11.67
N TYR A 72 10.08 -11.25 12.16
CA TYR A 72 10.30 -9.94 12.76
C TYR A 72 10.95 -10.00 14.15
N GLU A 73 10.87 -11.13 14.86
CA GLU A 73 11.61 -11.33 16.11
C GLU A 73 13.15 -11.36 15.94
N THR A 74 13.64 -11.50 14.71
CA THR A 74 15.08 -11.47 14.40
C THR A 74 15.64 -10.05 14.26
N TYR A 75 14.78 -9.03 14.22
CA TYR A 75 15.17 -7.63 14.05
C TYR A 75 14.96 -6.82 15.33
N ASP A 76 15.71 -5.71 15.44
CA ASP A 76 15.45 -4.73 16.49
C ASP A 76 14.14 -3.98 16.19
N LYS A 77 13.15 -4.21 17.05
CA LYS A 77 11.81 -3.58 16.98
C LYS A 77 11.70 -2.32 17.82
N GLN A 78 12.72 -2.06 18.67
CA GLN A 78 12.72 -0.97 19.64
C GLN A 78 13.79 0.09 19.34
N VAL A 79 14.07 0.30 18.06
CA VAL A 79 15.10 1.26 17.63
C VAL A 79 14.91 2.61 18.33
N GLN A 80 15.95 3.05 19.06
CA GLN A 80 15.97 4.26 19.86
C GLN A 80 14.90 4.32 20.98
N GLY A 81 14.26 3.21 21.33
CA GLY A 81 13.19 3.18 22.35
C GLY A 81 11.96 4.00 21.97
N ARG A 82 11.62 4.10 20.70
CA ARG A 82 10.53 4.95 20.20
C ARG A 82 9.28 4.17 19.79
N THR A 83 9.33 2.86 19.74
CA THR A 83 8.19 2.02 19.40
C THR A 83 7.17 2.04 20.52
N VAL A 84 5.92 2.36 20.18
CA VAL A 84 4.77 2.36 21.09
C VAL A 84 4.02 1.03 21.00
N PHE A 85 3.80 0.51 19.80
CA PHE A 85 3.17 -0.79 19.57
C PHE A 85 4.13 -1.75 18.88
N GLU A 86 4.19 -2.96 19.39
CA GLU A 86 4.92 -4.07 18.79
C GLU A 86 4.15 -4.63 17.56
N PRO A 87 4.84 -5.30 16.62
CA PRO A 87 4.16 -5.96 15.51
C PRO A 87 3.06 -6.91 15.97
N GLY A 88 1.87 -6.79 15.36
CA GLY A 88 0.69 -7.59 15.68
C GLY A 88 -0.23 -7.00 16.77
N GLU A 89 0.14 -5.91 17.41
CA GLU A 89 -0.70 -5.28 18.44
C GLU A 89 -1.75 -4.33 17.87
N ALA A 90 -1.50 -3.74 16.69
CA ALA A 90 -2.40 -2.79 16.06
C ALA A 90 -2.34 -2.91 14.52
N ASP A 91 -3.26 -2.23 13.83
CA ASP A 91 -3.34 -2.21 12.35
C ASP A 91 -2.27 -1.35 11.70
N ALA A 92 -1.61 -0.48 12.47
CA ALA A 92 -0.46 0.29 12.02
C ALA A 92 0.63 0.33 13.11
N GLY A 93 1.89 0.47 12.70
CA GLY A 93 2.98 0.74 13.61
C GLY A 93 2.85 2.14 14.20
N VAL A 94 3.11 2.28 15.51
CA VAL A 94 3.06 3.58 16.20
C VAL A 94 4.40 3.87 16.87
N LEU A 95 4.91 5.07 16.61
CA LEU A 95 6.16 5.56 17.17
C LEU A 95 5.93 6.86 17.96
N ALA A 96 6.72 7.06 19.03
CA ALA A 96 6.81 8.30 19.79
C ALA A 96 8.17 8.98 19.52
N PRO A 97 8.35 9.73 18.42
CA PRO A 97 9.66 10.20 17.98
C PRO A 97 10.28 11.26 18.90
N PHE A 98 9.47 11.93 19.74
CA PHE A 98 9.86 13.06 20.57
C PHE A 98 9.82 12.76 22.08
N ASN A 99 9.81 11.48 22.49
CA ASN A 99 9.53 11.00 23.84
C ASN A 99 10.65 11.24 24.87
N ASN A 100 11.55 12.19 24.68
CA ASN A 100 12.65 12.46 25.60
C ASN A 100 12.83 13.97 25.89
N SER A 101 13.64 14.28 26.89
CA SER A 101 13.84 15.64 27.38
C SER A 101 14.56 16.62 26.41
N ASN A 102 15.10 16.11 25.30
CA ASN A 102 15.71 16.96 24.27
C ASN A 102 14.68 17.72 23.44
N TYR A 103 13.42 17.37 23.56
CA TYR A 103 12.32 18.00 22.83
C TYR A 103 11.42 18.82 23.75
N PRO A 104 10.78 19.89 23.25
CA PRO A 104 9.79 20.66 23.99
C PRO A 104 8.68 19.76 24.56
N GLU A 105 8.19 20.06 25.76
CA GLU A 105 7.22 19.26 26.48
C GLU A 105 5.92 19.08 25.68
N GLU A 106 5.51 20.10 24.95
CA GLU A 106 4.25 20.17 24.18
C GLU A 106 4.18 19.14 23.04
N ILE A 107 5.33 18.65 22.55
CA ILE A 107 5.37 17.68 21.46
C ILE A 107 5.77 16.27 21.91
N ARG A 108 6.15 16.05 23.16
CA ARG A 108 6.68 14.75 23.62
C ARG A 108 5.66 13.62 23.51
N GLN A 109 4.38 13.94 23.61
CA GLN A 109 3.30 12.98 23.45
C GLN A 109 2.84 12.80 21.99
N THR A 110 3.43 13.55 21.06
CA THR A 110 3.09 13.40 19.65
C THR A 110 3.59 12.08 19.12
N GLY A 111 2.68 11.30 18.51
CA GLY A 111 3.00 10.06 17.83
C GLY A 111 2.89 10.13 16.31
N ILE A 112 3.54 9.19 15.67
CA ILE A 112 3.43 8.93 14.24
C ILE A 112 2.92 7.50 14.06
N ALA A 113 1.84 7.34 13.31
CA ALA A 113 1.35 6.04 12.86
C ALA A 113 1.72 5.81 11.39
N HIS A 114 2.09 4.58 11.05
CA HIS A 114 2.49 4.22 9.71
C HIS A 114 1.98 2.82 9.36
N SER A 115 1.28 2.70 8.23
CA SER A 115 0.91 1.42 7.64
C SER A 115 1.43 1.29 6.21
N THR A 116 1.54 0.06 5.72
CA THR A 116 1.90 -0.24 4.33
C THR A 116 1.01 -1.36 3.85
N ASP A 117 0.21 -1.07 2.82
CA ASP A 117 -0.89 -1.94 2.42
C ASP A 117 -0.92 -2.18 0.91
N HIS A 118 -1.29 -3.40 0.55
CA HIS A 118 -1.40 -3.84 -0.82
C HIS A 118 -1.95 -5.26 -0.91
N ASN A 119 -2.84 -5.51 -1.86
CA ASN A 119 -3.27 -6.86 -2.21
C ASN A 119 -2.96 -7.17 -3.68
N PRO A 120 -1.90 -7.96 -3.99
CA PRO A 120 -1.49 -8.26 -5.36
C PRO A 120 -2.55 -9.06 -6.15
N ILE A 121 -3.43 -9.78 -5.46
CA ILE A 121 -4.49 -10.55 -6.12
C ILE A 121 -5.54 -9.63 -6.73
N TYR A 122 -5.83 -8.49 -6.09
CA TYR A 122 -6.70 -7.46 -6.65
C TYR A 122 -6.16 -6.94 -7.99
N GLY A 123 -4.84 -6.76 -8.09
CA GLY A 123 -4.17 -6.33 -9.32
C GLY A 123 -4.43 -7.26 -10.52
N LYS A 124 -4.58 -8.57 -10.28
CA LYS A 124 -4.92 -9.55 -11.33
C LYS A 124 -6.35 -9.39 -11.86
N ILE A 125 -7.25 -8.80 -11.10
CA ILE A 125 -8.65 -8.57 -11.48
C ILE A 125 -8.82 -7.18 -12.06
N SER A 126 -8.37 -6.16 -11.33
CA SER A 126 -8.44 -4.76 -11.74
C SER A 126 -7.31 -3.96 -11.10
N PRO A 127 -6.28 -3.58 -11.87
CA PRO A 127 -5.20 -2.73 -11.37
C PRO A 127 -5.72 -1.40 -10.81
N TYR A 128 -6.74 -0.80 -11.43
CA TYR A 128 -7.39 0.42 -10.94
C TYR A 128 -7.94 0.26 -9.52
N TRP A 129 -8.80 -0.74 -9.29
CA TRP A 129 -9.37 -0.97 -7.97
C TRP A 129 -8.34 -1.47 -6.96
N CYS A 130 -7.27 -2.13 -7.42
CA CYS A 130 -6.12 -2.45 -6.58
C CYS A 130 -5.48 -1.17 -6.03
N GLY A 131 -5.20 -0.19 -6.88
CA GLY A 131 -4.67 1.11 -6.46
C GLY A 131 -5.60 1.87 -5.50
N VAL A 132 -6.90 1.90 -5.79
CA VAL A 132 -7.90 2.50 -4.89
C VAL A 132 -7.90 1.84 -3.52
N ASN A 133 -7.96 0.50 -3.47
CA ASN A 133 -7.99 -0.24 -2.21
C ASN A 133 -6.71 -0.06 -1.40
N SER A 134 -5.53 -0.04 -2.05
CA SER A 134 -4.26 0.18 -1.34
C SER A 134 -4.22 1.52 -0.60
N VAL A 135 -4.76 2.59 -1.21
CA VAL A 135 -4.88 3.90 -0.55
C VAL A 135 -5.86 3.85 0.61
N VAL A 136 -7.07 3.34 0.38
CA VAL A 136 -8.13 3.31 1.39
C VAL A 136 -7.74 2.44 2.57
N GLU A 137 -7.14 1.27 2.32
CA GLU A 137 -6.71 0.33 3.37
C GLU A 137 -5.62 0.95 4.25
N SER A 138 -4.56 1.51 3.64
CA SER A 138 -3.46 2.13 4.39
C SER A 138 -3.95 3.28 5.27
N MET A 139 -4.85 4.13 4.77
CA MET A 139 -5.43 5.22 5.56
C MET A 139 -6.31 4.70 6.71
N ARG A 140 -7.12 3.67 6.46
CA ARG A 140 -7.99 3.05 7.48
C ARG A 140 -7.19 2.38 8.58
N ASN A 141 -6.10 1.70 8.24
CA ASN A 141 -5.21 1.05 9.20
C ASN A 141 -4.54 2.09 10.11
N VAL A 142 -4.09 3.20 9.56
CA VAL A 142 -3.60 4.34 10.35
C VAL A 142 -4.70 4.90 11.25
N ALA A 143 -5.90 5.13 10.72
CA ALA A 143 -7.03 5.67 11.50
C ALA A 143 -7.48 4.72 12.62
N ALA A 144 -7.39 3.40 12.42
CA ALA A 144 -7.74 2.39 13.43
C ALA A 144 -6.86 2.47 14.69
N THR A 145 -5.66 3.01 14.61
CA THR A 145 -4.80 3.27 15.79
C THR A 145 -5.17 4.55 16.55
N GLY A 146 -6.16 5.32 16.07
CA GLY A 146 -6.53 6.63 16.61
C GLY A 146 -5.75 7.79 16.01
N ALA A 147 -4.86 7.53 15.05
CA ALA A 147 -4.13 8.56 14.33
C ALA A 147 -4.99 9.22 13.24
N THR A 148 -4.69 10.47 12.93
CA THR A 148 -5.27 11.15 11.77
C THR A 148 -4.33 10.96 10.57
N PRO A 149 -4.79 10.34 9.46
CA PRO A 149 -4.02 10.23 8.23
C PRO A 149 -3.64 11.61 7.68
N HIS A 150 -2.41 11.78 7.16
CA HIS A 150 -1.89 13.05 6.68
C HIS A 150 -1.38 12.98 5.26
N ALA A 151 -0.67 11.93 4.91
CA ALA A 151 0.00 11.81 3.63
C ALA A 151 0.24 10.34 3.28
N ILE A 152 0.47 10.07 2.01
CA ILE A 152 0.90 8.76 1.54
C ILE A 152 2.23 8.82 0.79
N THR A 153 2.88 7.67 0.71
CA THR A 153 3.94 7.37 -0.24
C THR A 153 3.56 6.13 -1.04
N ASP A 154 4.18 5.93 -2.20
CA ASP A 154 3.95 4.73 -2.98
C ASP A 154 5.25 4.00 -3.36
N CYS A 155 5.12 2.71 -3.63
CA CYS A 155 6.14 1.86 -4.24
C CYS A 155 5.45 1.07 -5.37
N LEU A 156 5.58 1.55 -6.59
CA LEU A 156 4.87 1.05 -7.75
C LEU A 156 5.71 -0.05 -8.43
N CYS A 157 5.33 -1.33 -8.23
CA CYS A 157 6.06 -2.48 -8.76
C CYS A 157 5.26 -3.18 -9.88
N PHE A 158 5.84 -3.23 -11.09
CA PHE A 158 5.19 -3.78 -12.28
C PHE A 158 6.18 -4.57 -13.15
N GLY A 159 5.64 -5.37 -14.08
CA GLY A 159 6.42 -6.09 -15.07
C GLY A 159 7.08 -5.17 -16.11
N ASN A 160 7.44 -5.73 -17.26
CA ASN A 160 8.12 -5.01 -18.33
C ASN A 160 7.19 -3.99 -19.02
N PRO A 161 7.47 -2.66 -18.93
CA PRO A 161 6.62 -1.62 -19.50
C PRO A 161 6.68 -1.55 -21.04
N GLU A 162 7.58 -2.30 -21.69
CA GLU A 162 7.61 -2.47 -23.15
C GLU A 162 6.49 -3.39 -23.65
N ASN A 163 5.92 -4.22 -22.75
CA ASN A 163 4.71 -4.96 -23.03
C ASN A 163 3.49 -4.04 -22.83
N PRO A 164 2.68 -3.78 -23.88
CA PRO A 164 1.54 -2.87 -23.79
C PRO A 164 0.49 -3.25 -22.74
N GLU A 165 0.36 -4.54 -22.42
CA GLU A 165 -0.58 -5.01 -21.39
C GLU A 165 -0.06 -4.73 -19.98
N GLN A 166 1.26 -4.86 -19.76
CA GLN A 166 1.92 -4.46 -18.51
C GLN A 166 1.87 -2.94 -18.31
N MET A 167 2.09 -2.17 -19.38
CA MET A 167 1.96 -0.72 -19.36
C MET A 167 0.52 -0.27 -19.04
N TRP A 168 -0.49 -0.97 -19.56
CA TRP A 168 -1.89 -0.72 -19.19
C TRP A 168 -2.14 -0.96 -17.70
N GLN A 169 -1.60 -2.04 -17.13
CA GLN A 169 -1.74 -2.34 -15.71
C GLN A 169 -1.15 -1.22 -14.83
N PHE A 170 0.03 -0.73 -15.21
CA PHE A 170 0.66 0.42 -14.53
C PHE A 170 -0.21 1.69 -14.60
N ALA A 171 -0.67 2.04 -15.79
CA ALA A 171 -1.49 3.23 -16.01
C ALA A 171 -2.80 3.19 -15.21
N GLU A 172 -3.49 2.05 -15.22
CA GLU A 172 -4.74 1.88 -14.46
C GLU A 172 -4.51 1.90 -12.94
N ALA A 173 -3.46 1.22 -12.45
CA ALA A 173 -3.15 1.23 -11.03
C ALA A 173 -2.80 2.64 -10.52
N THR A 174 -1.95 3.35 -11.26
CA THR A 174 -1.58 4.75 -10.95
C THR A 174 -2.79 5.66 -10.97
N LYS A 175 -3.70 5.47 -11.94
CA LYS A 175 -4.97 6.20 -12.00
C LYS A 175 -5.82 5.90 -10.77
N GLY A 176 -5.91 4.64 -10.33
CA GLY A 176 -6.64 4.26 -9.12
C GLY A 176 -6.12 4.94 -7.86
N VAL A 177 -4.79 4.95 -7.67
CA VAL A 177 -4.13 5.68 -6.56
C VAL A 177 -4.46 7.18 -6.63
N ALA A 178 -4.30 7.80 -7.81
CA ALA A 178 -4.56 9.22 -7.99
C ALA A 178 -6.04 9.60 -7.74
N ASP A 179 -6.98 8.79 -8.22
CA ASP A 179 -8.42 9.04 -8.04
C ASP A 179 -8.82 8.88 -6.57
N ALA A 180 -8.28 7.88 -5.86
CA ALA A 180 -8.49 7.71 -4.42
C ALA A 180 -7.97 8.92 -3.63
N CYS A 181 -6.73 9.36 -3.91
CA CYS A 181 -6.14 10.54 -3.25
C CYS A 181 -6.95 11.81 -3.51
N LYS A 182 -7.51 11.97 -4.69
CA LYS A 182 -8.35 13.12 -5.05
C LYS A 182 -9.75 13.05 -4.43
N GLY A 183 -10.30 11.85 -4.28
CA GLY A 183 -11.65 11.64 -3.74
C GLY A 183 -11.74 11.75 -2.23
N ILE A 184 -10.69 11.33 -1.50
CA ILE A 184 -10.68 11.35 -0.04
C ILE A 184 -10.33 12.74 0.47
N ARG A 185 -11.06 13.22 1.49
CA ARG A 185 -10.80 14.49 2.18
C ARG A 185 -10.12 14.23 3.52
N LEU A 186 -9.10 15.03 3.80
CA LEU A 186 -8.39 14.96 5.08
C LEU A 186 -9.16 15.74 6.13
N LYS A 187 -9.45 15.12 7.28
CA LYS A 187 -10.17 15.75 8.39
C LYS A 187 -9.55 17.07 8.87
N HIS A 188 -8.23 17.12 8.93
CA HIS A 188 -7.49 18.31 9.38
C HIS A 188 -7.34 19.38 8.28
N ASN A 189 -7.65 19.05 7.03
CA ASN A 189 -7.56 19.96 5.89
C ASN A 189 -8.55 19.54 4.78
N PRO A 190 -9.87 19.73 5.00
CA PRO A 190 -10.92 19.22 4.12
C PRO A 190 -10.93 19.84 2.71
N ASP A 191 -10.29 20.98 2.53
CA ASP A 191 -10.14 21.64 1.22
C ASP A 191 -9.04 21.02 0.35
N HIS A 192 -8.20 20.16 0.96
CA HIS A 192 -7.09 19.52 0.28
C HIS A 192 -7.30 18.02 0.12
N THR A 193 -6.79 17.51 -0.98
CA THR A 193 -6.72 16.08 -1.27
C THR A 193 -5.56 15.42 -0.52
N VAL A 194 -5.54 14.09 -0.44
CA VAL A 194 -4.43 13.35 0.18
C VAL A 194 -3.14 13.58 -0.62
N PRO A 195 -2.08 14.15 -0.04
CA PRO A 195 -0.83 14.37 -0.74
C PRO A 195 -0.03 13.08 -0.87
N ILE A 196 0.54 12.85 -2.05
CA ILE A 196 1.58 11.84 -2.29
C ILE A 196 2.93 12.56 -2.12
N ILE A 197 3.63 12.31 -1.01
CA ILE A 197 4.83 13.07 -0.63
C ILE A 197 6.14 12.47 -1.14
N ALA A 198 6.13 11.19 -1.50
CA ALA A 198 7.25 10.48 -2.11
C ALA A 198 6.73 9.23 -2.82
N GLY A 199 7.55 8.66 -3.68
CA GLY A 199 7.24 7.40 -4.34
C GLY A 199 8.41 6.92 -5.20
N ASN A 200 8.33 5.66 -5.62
CA ASN A 200 9.24 5.08 -6.60
C ASN A 200 8.47 4.19 -7.57
N VAL A 201 9.06 4.00 -8.74
CA VAL A 201 8.57 3.05 -9.74
C VAL A 201 9.65 2.00 -9.99
N SER A 202 9.26 0.72 -9.88
CA SER A 202 10.09 -0.43 -10.22
C SER A 202 9.43 -1.18 -11.37
N PHE A 203 10.12 -1.25 -12.50
CA PHE A 203 9.71 -2.00 -13.68
C PHE A 203 10.55 -3.25 -13.89
N TYR A 204 10.19 -4.06 -14.88
CA TYR A 204 10.88 -5.29 -15.25
C TYR A 204 10.91 -6.34 -14.12
N ASN A 205 9.92 -6.30 -13.21
CA ASN A 205 9.80 -7.30 -12.15
C ASN A 205 9.15 -8.56 -12.72
N GLU A 206 9.97 -9.40 -13.30
CA GLU A 206 9.55 -10.64 -13.94
C GLU A 206 10.63 -11.72 -13.86
N SER A 207 10.21 -12.96 -14.02
CA SER A 207 11.05 -14.14 -14.04
C SER A 207 10.62 -15.07 -15.17
N SER A 208 11.21 -16.27 -15.24
CA SER A 208 10.74 -17.34 -16.13
C SER A 208 9.29 -17.77 -15.86
N ALA A 209 8.76 -17.49 -14.66
CA ALA A 209 7.35 -17.75 -14.31
C ALA A 209 6.39 -16.64 -14.79
N GLY A 210 6.90 -15.54 -15.34
CA GLY A 210 6.14 -14.39 -15.82
C GLY A 210 6.35 -13.14 -14.96
N ALA A 211 5.57 -12.09 -15.29
CA ALA A 211 5.58 -10.84 -14.54
C ALA A 211 4.87 -10.97 -13.20
N ILE A 212 5.31 -10.18 -12.22
CA ILE A 212 4.58 -10.06 -10.95
C ILE A 212 3.17 -9.51 -11.18
N PRO A 213 2.21 -9.78 -10.28
CA PRO A 213 0.93 -9.07 -10.31
C PRO A 213 1.14 -7.56 -10.18
N PRO A 214 0.26 -6.74 -10.79
CA PRO A 214 0.28 -5.28 -10.59
C PRO A 214 0.28 -4.93 -9.10
N SER A 215 1.31 -4.24 -8.65
CA SER A 215 1.57 -4.04 -7.22
C SER A 215 1.78 -2.54 -6.89
N PRO A 216 0.69 -1.75 -6.83
CA PRO A 216 0.72 -0.40 -6.29
C PRO A 216 0.70 -0.46 -4.74
N ILE A 217 1.87 -0.62 -4.15
CA ILE A 217 2.04 -0.63 -2.69
C ILE A 217 1.94 0.81 -2.19
N VAL A 218 1.09 1.04 -1.19
CA VAL A 218 0.87 2.36 -0.61
C VAL A 218 1.18 2.34 0.88
N SER A 219 1.94 3.32 1.34
CA SER A 219 2.15 3.55 2.75
C SER A 219 1.49 4.85 3.17
N CYS A 220 0.76 4.83 4.29
CA CYS A 220 0.12 6.00 4.88
C CYS A 220 0.87 6.44 6.14
N LEU A 221 1.07 7.74 6.26
CA LEU A 221 1.60 8.39 7.44
C LEU A 221 0.48 9.17 8.13
N GLY A 222 0.30 8.94 9.44
CA GLY A 222 -0.65 9.66 10.27
C GLY A 222 -0.03 10.22 11.53
N ARG A 223 -0.75 11.13 12.16
CA ARG A 223 -0.33 11.81 13.40
C ARG A 223 -1.28 11.48 14.55
N LEU A 224 -0.70 11.14 15.69
CA LEU A 224 -1.35 11.12 16.98
C LEU A 224 -0.97 12.38 17.74
N SER A 225 -1.94 13.12 18.27
CA SER A 225 -1.66 14.26 19.16
C SER A 225 -1.16 13.80 20.53
N ASP A 226 -1.50 12.57 20.91
CA ASP A 226 -1.20 11.97 22.20
C ASP A 226 -1.09 10.45 22.05
N VAL A 227 0.11 9.91 22.20
CA VAL A 227 0.39 8.47 22.03
C VAL A 227 -0.28 7.61 23.10
N ASP A 228 -0.59 8.16 24.28
CA ASP A 228 -1.29 7.44 25.35
C ASP A 228 -2.75 7.14 25.00
N LYS A 229 -3.28 7.79 23.96
CA LYS A 229 -4.61 7.54 23.39
C LYS A 229 -4.62 6.58 22.21
N ALA A 230 -3.46 6.06 21.84
CA ALA A 230 -3.37 5.09 20.75
C ALA A 230 -4.15 3.81 21.07
N ILE A 231 -4.70 3.18 20.03
CA ILE A 231 -5.62 2.05 20.16
C ILE A 231 -5.01 0.81 19.51
N THR A 232 -5.06 -0.33 20.22
CA THR A 232 -4.68 -1.64 19.71
C THR A 232 -5.90 -2.46 19.31
N THR A 233 -5.70 -3.52 18.50
CA THR A 233 -6.78 -4.39 17.99
C THR A 233 -7.44 -5.26 19.06
N GLY A 234 -6.76 -5.52 20.16
CA GLY A 234 -7.27 -6.41 21.21
C GLY A 234 -8.52 -5.87 21.94
N PHE A 235 -9.49 -6.73 22.25
CA PHE A 235 -10.65 -6.39 23.08
C PHE A 235 -10.20 -6.01 24.49
N LYS A 236 -10.71 -4.88 25.01
CA LYS A 236 -10.29 -4.30 26.30
C LYS A 236 -11.20 -4.70 27.47
N LYS A 237 -12.47 -4.97 27.19
CA LYS A 237 -13.49 -5.24 28.24
C LYS A 237 -14.42 -6.37 27.81
N ASN A 238 -14.81 -7.21 28.77
CA ASN A 238 -15.89 -8.17 28.57
C ASN A 238 -17.21 -7.45 28.29
N ASN A 239 -18.08 -8.08 27.52
CA ASN A 239 -19.38 -7.54 27.10
C ASN A 239 -19.31 -6.24 26.28
N SER A 240 -18.20 -5.94 25.63
CA SER A 240 -18.11 -4.86 24.66
C SER A 240 -19.05 -5.12 23.49
N LYS A 241 -19.71 -4.07 23.00
CA LYS A 241 -20.53 -4.16 21.78
C LYS A 241 -19.61 -4.09 20.56
N ILE A 242 -19.83 -5.01 19.62
CA ILE A 242 -19.18 -5.00 18.31
C ILE A 242 -20.13 -4.32 17.34
N MET A 243 -19.69 -3.24 16.73
CA MET A 243 -20.43 -2.53 15.69
C MET A 243 -19.73 -2.69 14.37
N LEU A 244 -20.51 -2.76 13.32
CA LEU A 244 -20.05 -2.91 11.98
C LEU A 244 -20.52 -1.70 11.18
N ILE A 245 -19.56 -0.94 10.66
CA ILE A 245 -19.80 0.31 9.97
C ILE A 245 -19.66 0.08 8.47
N GLY A 246 -20.60 0.61 7.69
CA GLY A 246 -20.60 0.54 6.24
C GLY A 246 -21.54 -0.51 5.65
N GLU A 247 -21.74 -0.40 4.34
CA GLU A 247 -22.59 -1.30 3.57
C GLU A 247 -21.85 -2.62 3.29
N ARG A 248 -22.60 -3.72 3.26
CA ARG A 248 -22.12 -5.05 2.89
C ARG A 248 -22.43 -5.36 1.45
N LYS A 249 -21.46 -5.88 0.72
CA LYS A 249 -21.61 -6.28 -0.67
C LYS A 249 -20.99 -7.66 -0.90
N LYS A 250 -21.48 -8.35 -1.93
CA LYS A 250 -20.91 -9.63 -2.38
C LYS A 250 -19.71 -9.35 -3.30
N GLU A 251 -18.63 -8.88 -2.72
CA GLU A 251 -17.40 -8.47 -3.43
C GLU A 251 -16.22 -9.30 -2.88
N LEU A 252 -16.20 -10.61 -3.20
CA LEU A 252 -15.20 -11.56 -2.70
C LEU A 252 -14.06 -11.84 -3.69
N GLY A 253 -14.07 -11.18 -4.85
CA GLY A 253 -12.99 -11.33 -5.84
C GLY A 253 -11.63 -10.96 -5.24
N GLY A 254 -10.62 -11.83 -5.43
CA GLY A 254 -9.29 -11.66 -4.87
C GLY A 254 -9.18 -11.88 -3.36
N SER A 255 -10.23 -12.37 -2.70
CA SER A 255 -10.20 -12.68 -1.28
C SER A 255 -9.43 -13.99 -0.99
N LEU A 256 -8.89 -14.09 0.22
CA LEU A 256 -8.30 -15.34 0.69
C LEU A 256 -9.34 -16.46 0.80
N TYR A 257 -10.61 -16.11 1.04
CA TYR A 257 -11.68 -17.09 1.04
C TYR A 257 -11.81 -17.78 -0.33
N TYR A 258 -11.80 -17.02 -1.44
CA TYR A 258 -11.81 -17.63 -2.76
C TYR A 258 -10.53 -18.40 -3.08
N SER A 259 -9.40 -17.98 -2.53
CA SER A 259 -8.12 -18.69 -2.73
C SER A 259 -8.08 -20.07 -2.09
N LEU A 260 -8.82 -20.31 -0.98
CA LEU A 260 -8.98 -21.65 -0.38
C LEU A 260 -9.56 -22.67 -1.36
N PHE A 261 -10.34 -22.20 -2.33
CA PHE A 261 -10.98 -23.03 -3.36
C PHE A 261 -10.32 -22.86 -4.75
N ASN A 262 -9.13 -22.26 -4.82
CA ASN A 262 -8.39 -21.98 -6.06
C ASN A 262 -9.20 -21.10 -7.06
N HIS A 263 -10.00 -20.17 -6.55
CA HIS A 263 -10.73 -19.20 -7.35
C HIS A 263 -10.18 -17.80 -7.19
N LEU A 264 -10.17 -17.05 -8.29
CA LEU A 264 -9.82 -15.63 -8.30
C LEU A 264 -11.04 -14.73 -8.07
N GLY A 265 -12.16 -15.08 -8.65
CA GLY A 265 -13.35 -14.23 -8.69
C GLY A 265 -13.23 -13.07 -9.68
N LYS A 266 -14.21 -12.18 -9.65
CA LYS A 266 -14.33 -11.04 -10.57
C LYS A 266 -14.68 -9.75 -9.83
N ASP A 267 -15.55 -9.82 -8.83
CA ASP A 267 -16.13 -8.64 -8.19
C ASP A 267 -15.30 -8.27 -6.95
N LEU A 268 -14.46 -7.24 -7.13
CA LEU A 268 -13.60 -6.66 -6.09
C LEU A 268 -14.39 -5.70 -5.18
N PRO A 269 -13.94 -5.51 -3.93
CA PRO A 269 -14.37 -4.37 -3.12
C PRO A 269 -14.14 -3.06 -3.85
N LYS A 270 -15.21 -2.24 -3.90
CA LYS A 270 -15.21 -0.91 -4.52
C LYS A 270 -15.57 0.14 -3.48
N PRO A 271 -14.59 0.69 -2.77
CA PRO A 271 -14.82 1.72 -1.78
C PRO A 271 -15.56 2.92 -2.39
N ASN A 272 -16.55 3.43 -1.67
CA ASN A 272 -17.18 4.70 -2.01
C ASN A 272 -16.32 5.83 -1.41
N LEU A 273 -15.56 6.52 -2.25
CA LEU A 273 -14.61 7.54 -1.82
C LEU A 273 -15.29 8.74 -1.14
N ASP A 274 -16.54 9.06 -1.52
CA ASP A 274 -17.30 10.13 -0.87
C ASP A 274 -17.69 9.81 0.58
N GLN A 275 -17.61 8.53 0.98
CA GLN A 275 -17.89 8.06 2.33
C GLN A 275 -16.61 7.76 3.14
N VAL A 276 -15.44 7.90 2.52
CA VAL A 276 -14.14 7.74 3.20
C VAL A 276 -13.70 9.12 3.66
N GLU A 277 -13.88 9.38 4.96
CA GLU A 277 -13.33 10.55 5.63
C GLU A 277 -12.19 10.12 6.55
N SER A 278 -11.16 10.93 6.63
CA SER A 278 -9.98 10.68 7.47
C SER A 278 -10.09 11.36 8.85
#